data_5f0de272665cd882fbb299da2bfd7704
#
_entry.id   5f0de272665cd882fbb299da2bfd7704
#
_cell.length_a   1.000
_cell.length_b   1.000
_cell.length_c   1.000
_cell.angle_alpha   90.00
_cell.angle_beta   90.00
_cell.angle_gamma   90.00
#
_symmetry.space_group_name_H-M   'P 1'
#
loop_
_entity.id
_entity.type
_entity.pdbx_description
1 polymer ?
#
loop_
_entity_poly.entity_id
_entity_poly.type
_entity_poly.pdbx_seq_one_letter_code
_entity_poly.pdbx_strand_id
1 'polypeptide(L)'
;MIPLWAQAGFWGLVAGAALVLGAAVGYFVAIPRRIIAGVMALGSGVLISALSFELMDEAVKRGGFGATAAGFLAGAVVYTAANWVLAYKGARHRKRSQGHQPTEEEHGGSGMAIAIGALLDGIPESIVVGVSMLGGAGVSTVTVVAVFLSNVPEGMSSAAGMKRAGRSAAYVFGIWGGIAVISGISALLGYAVFQHFSDQVIAATMAVAAGAILAMLADTMIPEAFEQAHDFAGLITVMGFLAAFALTKLFG
;
A
#
# COMPACT_ATOMS: atom_id res chain seq x y z
N MET A 1 -26.93 12.34 -8.19
CA MET A 1 -25.97 11.24 -7.96
C MET A 1 -24.57 11.85 -7.91
N ILE A 2 -23.71 11.37 -7.01
CA ILE A 2 -22.30 11.82 -6.94
C ILE A 2 -21.56 11.27 -8.17
N PRO A 3 -20.78 12.08 -8.92
CA PRO A 3 -20.03 11.62 -10.07
C PRO A 3 -19.03 10.52 -9.69
N LEU A 4 -18.79 9.54 -10.58
CA LEU A 4 -17.91 8.40 -10.29
C LEU A 4 -16.47 8.81 -9.96
N TRP A 5 -15.93 9.84 -10.62
CA TRP A 5 -14.61 10.38 -10.29
C TRP A 5 -14.51 10.90 -8.84
N ALA A 6 -15.59 11.50 -8.34
CA ALA A 6 -15.65 11.99 -6.96
C ALA A 6 -15.77 10.82 -5.96
N GLN A 7 -16.52 9.77 -6.34
CA GLN A 7 -16.58 8.54 -5.57
C GLN A 7 -15.21 7.86 -5.51
N ALA A 8 -14.46 7.80 -6.62
CA ALA A 8 -13.09 7.26 -6.65
C ALA A 8 -12.19 8.02 -5.68
N GLY A 9 -12.20 9.36 -5.75
CA GLY A 9 -11.44 10.20 -4.81
C GLY A 9 -11.81 9.98 -3.35
N PHE A 10 -13.11 9.87 -3.07
CA PHE A 10 -13.62 9.59 -1.72
C PHE A 10 -13.12 8.23 -1.19
N TRP A 11 -13.22 7.17 -1.98
CA TRP A 11 -12.77 5.84 -1.56
C TRP A 11 -11.25 5.73 -1.45
N GLY A 12 -10.51 6.43 -2.32
CA GLY A 12 -9.06 6.58 -2.17
C GLY A 12 -8.67 7.31 -0.89
N LEU A 13 -9.42 8.37 -0.53
CA LEU A 13 -9.22 9.08 0.73
C LEU A 13 -9.55 8.18 1.94
N VAL A 14 -10.63 7.40 1.87
CA VAL A 14 -10.99 6.43 2.92
C VAL A 14 -9.88 5.40 3.10
N ALA A 15 -9.37 4.81 2.01
CA ALA A 15 -8.26 3.87 2.05
C ALA A 15 -6.98 4.52 2.62
N GLY A 16 -6.66 5.76 2.20
CA GLY A 16 -5.53 6.52 2.71
C GLY A 16 -5.69 6.94 4.19
N ALA A 17 -6.92 7.20 4.66
CA ALA A 17 -7.18 7.54 6.05
C ALA A 17 -6.79 6.42 7.02
N ALA A 18 -6.74 5.17 6.55
CA ALA A 18 -6.23 4.03 7.33
C ALA A 18 -4.76 4.21 7.75
N LEU A 19 -3.94 4.86 6.91
CA LEU A 19 -2.56 5.23 7.27
C LEU A 19 -2.53 6.19 8.47
N VAL A 20 -3.42 7.20 8.48
CA VAL A 20 -3.53 8.16 9.58
C VAL A 20 -4.02 7.49 10.86
N LEU A 21 -5.01 6.58 10.75
CA LEU A 21 -5.49 5.78 11.89
C LEU A 21 -4.38 4.89 12.44
N GLY A 22 -3.67 4.17 11.57
CA GLY A 22 -2.51 3.37 11.95
C GLY A 22 -1.43 4.22 12.61
N ALA A 23 -1.11 5.38 12.03
CA ALA A 23 -0.14 6.31 12.58
C ALA A 23 -0.55 6.82 13.97
N ALA A 24 -1.83 7.13 14.19
CA ALA A 24 -2.33 7.54 15.50
C ALA A 24 -2.13 6.44 16.55
N VAL A 25 -2.47 5.21 16.20
CA VAL A 25 -2.25 4.06 17.07
C VAL A 25 -0.76 3.87 17.34
N GLY A 26 0.10 3.82 16.32
CA GLY A 26 1.54 3.61 16.45
C GLY A 26 2.28 4.74 17.18
N TYR A 27 1.78 5.97 17.08
CA TYR A 27 2.39 7.13 17.74
C TYR A 27 1.97 7.28 19.20
N PHE A 28 0.68 7.12 19.50
CA PHE A 28 0.16 7.42 20.85
C PHE A 28 0.05 6.19 21.76
N VAL A 29 -0.07 4.99 21.21
CA VAL A 29 -0.21 3.76 21.98
C VAL A 29 1.11 3.00 22.04
N ALA A 30 1.52 2.55 23.22
CA ALA A 30 2.68 1.66 23.39
C ALA A 30 2.29 0.22 23.01
N ILE A 31 2.39 -0.13 21.73
CA ILE A 31 2.03 -1.45 21.24
C ILE A 31 3.24 -2.38 21.29
N PRO A 32 3.10 -3.62 21.79
CA PRO A 32 4.13 -4.63 21.70
C PRO A 32 4.53 -4.90 20.24
N ARG A 33 5.83 -4.98 19.98
CA ARG A 33 6.38 -5.17 18.60
C ARG A 33 5.82 -6.39 17.91
N ARG A 34 5.58 -7.48 18.65
CA ARG A 34 4.97 -8.71 18.13
C ARG A 34 3.56 -8.49 17.57
N ILE A 35 2.78 -7.60 18.16
CA ILE A 35 1.46 -7.24 17.66
C ILE A 35 1.59 -6.46 16.36
N ILE A 36 2.49 -5.48 16.29
CA ILE A 36 2.77 -4.71 15.05
C ILE A 36 3.17 -5.69 13.93
N ALA A 37 4.11 -6.59 14.21
CA ALA A 37 4.55 -7.60 13.24
C ALA A 37 3.42 -8.54 12.79
N GLY A 38 2.55 -8.96 13.72
CA GLY A 38 1.38 -9.78 13.40
C GLY A 38 0.39 -9.05 12.49
N VAL A 39 0.12 -7.77 12.75
CA VAL A 39 -0.75 -6.94 11.90
C VAL A 39 -0.12 -6.70 10.53
N MET A 40 1.21 -6.52 10.44
CA MET A 40 1.96 -6.43 9.18
C MET A 40 1.87 -7.74 8.38
N ALA A 41 2.03 -8.90 9.05
CA ALA A 41 1.87 -10.21 8.41
C ALA A 41 0.46 -10.40 7.84
N LEU A 42 -0.56 -10.06 8.63
CA LEU A 42 -1.97 -10.13 8.21
C LEU A 42 -2.24 -9.24 6.98
N GLY A 43 -1.81 -7.97 7.04
CA GLY A 43 -1.95 -7.01 5.94
C GLY A 43 -1.24 -7.47 4.66
N SER A 44 -0.04 -8.05 4.79
CA SER A 44 0.68 -8.63 3.64
C SER A 44 -0.12 -9.74 2.98
N GLY A 45 -0.74 -10.63 3.76
CA GLY A 45 -1.59 -11.69 3.22
C GLY A 45 -2.83 -11.15 2.50
N VAL A 46 -3.48 -10.16 3.10
CA VAL A 46 -4.63 -9.47 2.49
C VAL A 46 -4.28 -8.88 1.13
N LEU A 47 -3.16 -8.15 1.04
CA LEU A 47 -2.70 -7.56 -0.23
C LEU A 47 -2.31 -8.62 -1.27
N ILE A 48 -1.62 -9.70 -0.88
CA ILE A 48 -1.28 -10.79 -1.81
C ILE A 48 -2.56 -11.39 -2.43
N SER A 49 -3.59 -11.59 -1.63
CA SER A 49 -4.88 -12.08 -2.14
C SER A 49 -5.53 -11.09 -3.09
N ALA A 50 -5.63 -9.81 -2.71
CA ALA A 50 -6.23 -8.78 -3.55
C ALA A 50 -5.49 -8.59 -4.88
N LEU A 51 -4.16 -8.52 -4.85
CA LEU A 51 -3.39 -8.39 -6.10
C LEU A 51 -3.56 -9.60 -7.02
N SER A 52 -3.69 -10.80 -6.45
CA SER A 52 -3.82 -12.04 -7.25
C SER A 52 -5.19 -12.17 -7.89
N PHE A 53 -6.26 -11.96 -7.13
CA PHE A 53 -7.62 -12.27 -7.54
C PHE A 53 -8.43 -11.07 -8.03
N GLU A 54 -8.03 -9.83 -7.68
CA GLU A 54 -8.67 -8.61 -8.16
C GLU A 54 -7.87 -7.99 -9.31
N LEU A 55 -6.56 -7.74 -9.11
CA LEU A 55 -5.77 -7.00 -10.08
C LEU A 55 -5.28 -7.87 -11.24
N MET A 56 -4.60 -8.97 -10.92
CA MET A 56 -3.99 -9.81 -11.97
C MET A 56 -5.02 -10.55 -12.80
N ASP A 57 -6.08 -11.06 -12.17
CA ASP A 57 -7.15 -11.75 -12.88
C ASP A 57 -7.89 -10.79 -13.83
N GLU A 58 -8.22 -9.58 -13.38
CA GLU A 58 -8.85 -8.55 -14.19
C GLU A 58 -7.92 -8.04 -15.31
N ALA A 59 -6.63 -7.85 -15.02
CA ALA A 59 -5.65 -7.46 -16.04
C ALA A 59 -5.53 -8.52 -17.15
N VAL A 60 -5.50 -9.82 -16.81
CA VAL A 60 -5.47 -10.90 -17.82
C VAL A 60 -6.75 -10.93 -18.65
N LYS A 61 -7.92 -10.74 -18.05
CA LYS A 61 -9.21 -10.70 -18.77
C LYS A 61 -9.27 -9.56 -19.79
N ARG A 62 -8.73 -8.37 -19.44
CA ARG A 62 -8.76 -7.19 -20.31
C ARG A 62 -7.64 -7.17 -21.35
N GLY A 63 -6.41 -7.50 -20.97
CA GLY A 63 -5.21 -7.30 -21.79
C GLY A 63 -4.51 -8.59 -22.25
N GLY A 64 -4.96 -9.75 -21.77
CA GLY A 64 -4.32 -11.04 -22.02
C GLY A 64 -3.03 -11.25 -21.24
N PHE A 65 -2.54 -12.48 -21.21
CA PHE A 65 -1.39 -12.90 -20.37
C PHE A 65 -0.09 -12.14 -20.70
N GLY A 66 0.23 -11.94 -21.98
CA GLY A 66 1.51 -11.33 -22.38
C GLY A 66 1.67 -9.89 -21.89
N ALA A 67 0.65 -9.05 -22.10
CA ALA A 67 0.65 -7.66 -21.64
C ALA A 67 0.68 -7.58 -20.11
N THR A 68 -0.11 -8.44 -19.45
CA THR A 68 -0.15 -8.52 -17.99
C THR A 68 1.19 -8.94 -17.40
N ALA A 69 1.83 -9.98 -17.93
CA ALA A 69 3.14 -10.43 -17.45
C ALA A 69 4.22 -9.37 -17.66
N ALA A 70 4.24 -8.70 -18.82
CA ALA A 70 5.20 -7.62 -19.08
C ALA A 70 4.98 -6.42 -18.14
N GLY A 71 3.71 -6.00 -17.94
CA GLY A 71 3.37 -4.93 -17.00
C GLY A 71 3.74 -5.26 -15.57
N PHE A 72 3.45 -6.48 -15.13
CA PHE A 72 3.78 -6.96 -13.78
C PHE A 72 5.28 -6.91 -13.49
N LEU A 73 6.11 -7.42 -14.42
CA LEU A 73 7.56 -7.36 -14.31
C LEU A 73 8.08 -5.91 -14.36
N ALA A 74 7.53 -5.09 -15.25
CA ALA A 74 7.91 -3.68 -15.34
C ALA A 74 7.61 -2.93 -14.03
N GLY A 75 6.45 -3.17 -13.41
CA GLY A 75 6.10 -2.59 -12.12
C GLY A 75 7.06 -2.97 -11.01
N ALA A 76 7.41 -4.27 -10.92
CA ALA A 76 8.39 -4.75 -9.97
C ALA A 76 9.77 -4.11 -10.19
N VAL A 77 10.24 -4.01 -11.44
CA VAL A 77 11.54 -3.38 -11.78
C VAL A 77 11.54 -1.89 -11.42
N VAL A 78 10.49 -1.15 -11.78
CA VAL A 78 10.39 0.29 -11.48
C VAL A 78 10.36 0.51 -9.98
N TYR A 79 9.55 -0.27 -9.25
CA TYR A 79 9.48 -0.17 -7.79
C TYR A 79 10.83 -0.47 -7.14
N THR A 80 11.47 -1.59 -7.52
CA THR A 80 12.75 -2.01 -6.96
C THR A 80 13.84 -0.97 -7.21
N ALA A 81 13.90 -0.40 -8.43
CA ALA A 81 14.85 0.65 -8.77
C ALA A 81 14.62 1.92 -7.93
N ALA A 82 13.38 2.39 -7.81
CA ALA A 82 13.03 3.54 -7.00
C ALA A 82 13.32 3.30 -5.52
N ASN A 83 12.93 2.13 -5.00
CA ASN A 83 13.17 1.72 -3.62
C ASN A 83 14.68 1.66 -3.30
N TRP A 84 15.49 1.14 -4.24
CA TRP A 84 16.94 1.11 -4.11
C TRP A 84 17.54 2.51 -3.98
N VAL A 85 17.12 3.46 -4.85
CA VAL A 85 17.56 4.86 -4.76
C VAL A 85 17.17 5.49 -3.42
N LEU A 86 15.93 5.27 -2.97
CA LEU A 86 15.44 5.81 -1.70
C LEU A 86 16.13 5.19 -0.49
N ALA A 87 16.52 3.92 -0.57
CA ALA A 87 17.28 3.25 0.48
C ALA A 87 18.60 3.96 0.79
N TYR A 88 19.31 4.44 -0.23
CA TYR A 88 20.53 5.24 -0.07
C TYR A 88 20.27 6.63 0.55
N LYS A 89 19.04 7.14 0.46
CA LYS A 89 18.61 8.41 1.04
C LYS A 89 18.04 8.29 2.45
N GLY A 90 18.16 7.11 3.09
CA GLY A 90 17.70 6.86 4.46
C GLY A 90 16.29 6.28 4.60
N ALA A 91 15.60 5.96 3.49
CA ALA A 91 14.27 5.35 3.54
C ALA A 91 14.25 3.82 3.63
N ARG A 92 15.40 3.16 3.77
CA ARG A 92 15.53 1.68 3.80
C ARG A 92 14.64 1.03 4.86
N HIS A 93 14.50 1.69 6.00
CA HIS A 93 13.78 1.17 7.16
C HIS A 93 12.48 1.94 7.44
N ARG A 94 11.87 2.58 6.41
CA ARG A 94 10.69 3.45 6.58
C ARG A 94 9.48 2.76 7.22
N LYS A 95 9.34 1.46 7.05
CA LYS A 95 8.27 0.64 7.66
C LYS A 95 8.71 -0.08 8.94
N ARG A 96 9.91 0.20 9.47
CA ARG A 96 10.45 -0.44 10.66
C ARG A 96 10.02 0.26 11.94
N SER A 97 9.43 -0.52 12.85
CA SER A 97 9.02 -0.06 14.18
C SER A 97 10.14 -0.07 15.22
N GLN A 98 11.31 -0.58 14.89
CA GLN A 98 12.35 -0.97 15.87
C GLN A 98 13.45 0.07 16.11
N GLY A 99 13.26 1.32 15.69
CA GLY A 99 14.31 2.34 15.86
C GLY A 99 15.45 2.23 14.83
N HIS A 100 15.22 1.51 13.73
CA HIS A 100 16.14 1.46 12.59
C HIS A 100 15.97 2.65 11.63
N GLN A 101 14.96 3.48 11.84
CA GLN A 101 14.80 4.70 11.05
C GLN A 101 15.85 5.71 11.52
N PRO A 102 16.65 6.28 10.60
CA PRO A 102 17.67 7.25 10.98
C PRO A 102 17.03 8.55 11.46
N THR A 103 17.67 9.18 12.42
CA THR A 103 17.36 10.57 12.79
C THR A 103 17.84 11.54 11.72
N GLU A 104 17.36 12.79 11.74
CA GLU A 104 17.83 13.82 10.80
C GLU A 104 19.32 14.18 11.05
N GLU A 105 19.79 14.01 12.29
CA GLU A 105 21.18 14.24 12.67
C GLU A 105 22.10 13.15 12.12
N GLU A 106 21.65 11.89 12.12
CA GLU A 106 22.42 10.75 11.59
C GLU A 106 22.45 10.75 10.05
N HIS A 107 21.36 11.17 9.42
CA HIS A 107 21.23 11.18 7.97
C HIS A 107 20.34 12.35 7.50
N GLY A 108 20.95 13.45 7.13
CA GLY A 108 20.24 14.65 6.64
C GLY A 108 19.33 14.32 5.45
N GLY A 109 18.06 14.74 5.52
CA GLY A 109 17.06 14.46 4.49
C GLY A 109 16.37 13.10 4.60
N SER A 110 16.68 12.30 5.63
CA SER A 110 16.04 10.99 5.84
C SER A 110 14.52 11.09 5.99
N GLY A 111 14.03 12.16 6.61
CA GLY A 111 12.60 12.40 6.74
C GLY A 111 11.88 12.59 5.41
N MET A 112 12.47 13.34 4.48
CA MET A 112 11.93 13.51 3.12
C MET A 112 11.99 12.19 2.34
N ALA A 113 13.08 11.43 2.46
CA ALA A 113 13.20 10.13 1.81
C ALA A 113 12.14 9.13 2.31
N ILE A 114 11.84 9.13 3.61
CA ILE A 114 10.77 8.32 4.21
C ILE A 114 9.40 8.73 3.65
N ALA A 115 9.12 10.04 3.55
CA ALA A 115 7.87 10.54 2.99
C ALA A 115 7.69 10.15 1.53
N ILE A 116 8.74 10.30 0.71
CA ILE A 116 8.72 9.89 -0.72
C ILE A 116 8.57 8.36 -0.82
N GLY A 117 9.23 7.60 0.05
CA GLY A 117 9.08 6.15 0.09
C GLY A 117 7.65 5.71 0.41
N ALA A 118 6.99 6.38 1.35
CA ALA A 118 5.59 6.11 1.67
C ALA A 118 4.64 6.47 0.51
N LEU A 119 4.95 7.52 -0.27
CA LEU A 119 4.22 7.84 -1.51
C LEU A 119 4.46 6.78 -2.60
N LEU A 120 5.68 6.28 -2.73
CA LEU A 120 6.00 5.20 -3.67
C LEU A 120 5.19 3.93 -3.38
N ASP A 121 4.92 3.66 -2.10
CA ASP A 121 4.11 2.54 -1.66
C ASP A 121 2.60 2.79 -1.90
N GLY A 122 2.08 3.96 -1.53
CA GLY A 122 0.64 4.25 -1.52
C GLY A 122 0.04 4.66 -2.86
N ILE A 123 0.81 5.25 -3.80
CA ILE A 123 0.29 5.72 -5.09
C ILE A 123 -0.23 4.55 -5.96
N PRO A 124 0.51 3.44 -6.17
CA PRO A 124 0.01 2.31 -6.93
C PRO A 124 -1.29 1.73 -6.38
N GLU A 125 -1.38 1.55 -5.07
CA GLU A 125 -2.59 1.06 -4.40
C GLU A 125 -3.78 1.99 -4.60
N SER A 126 -3.56 3.29 -4.52
CA SER A 126 -4.62 4.30 -4.69
C SER A 126 -5.12 4.38 -6.14
N ILE A 127 -4.22 4.30 -7.13
CA ILE A 127 -4.59 4.24 -8.55
C ILE A 127 -5.49 3.04 -8.81
N VAL A 128 -5.16 1.88 -8.23
CA VAL A 128 -5.95 0.65 -8.36
C VAL A 128 -7.37 0.83 -7.83
N VAL A 129 -7.56 1.52 -6.71
CA VAL A 129 -8.92 1.85 -6.20
C VAL A 129 -9.72 2.63 -7.24
N GLY A 130 -9.11 3.60 -7.90
CA GLY A 130 -9.76 4.38 -8.97
C GLY A 130 -10.06 3.55 -10.22
N VAL A 131 -9.08 2.78 -10.68
CA VAL A 131 -9.18 1.93 -11.88
C VAL A 131 -10.20 0.80 -11.69
N SER A 132 -10.38 0.29 -10.48
CA SER A 132 -11.37 -0.76 -10.18
C SER A 132 -12.81 -0.34 -10.47
N MET A 133 -13.09 0.97 -10.58
CA MET A 133 -14.41 1.51 -10.90
C MET A 133 -14.71 1.58 -12.40
N LEU A 134 -13.76 1.31 -13.27
CA LEU A 134 -13.90 1.47 -14.73
C LEU A 134 -14.84 0.43 -15.38
N GLY A 135 -15.28 -0.59 -14.65
CA GLY A 135 -16.28 -1.55 -15.12
C GLY A 135 -17.74 -1.10 -14.98
N GLY A 136 -18.00 0.10 -14.42
CA GLY A 136 -19.36 0.62 -14.21
C GLY A 136 -20.12 0.01 -13.02
N ALA A 137 -19.56 -0.98 -12.35
CA ALA A 137 -20.15 -1.64 -11.17
C ALA A 137 -19.97 -0.86 -9.86
N GLY A 138 -19.38 0.34 -9.91
CA GLY A 138 -18.95 1.08 -8.72
C GLY A 138 -17.57 0.65 -8.24
N VAL A 139 -17.19 1.07 -7.03
CA VAL A 139 -15.88 0.70 -6.46
C VAL A 139 -15.88 -0.77 -6.05
N SER A 140 -14.78 -1.47 -6.32
CA SER A 140 -14.55 -2.79 -5.72
C SER A 140 -14.39 -2.63 -4.21
N THR A 141 -15.42 -3.04 -3.46
CA THR A 141 -15.39 -3.03 -1.98
C THR A 141 -14.24 -3.87 -1.48
N VAL A 142 -13.95 -4.99 -2.14
CA VAL A 142 -12.83 -5.88 -1.78
C VAL A 142 -11.50 -5.16 -1.91
N THR A 143 -11.28 -4.44 -3.02
CA THR A 143 -10.05 -3.66 -3.24
C THR A 143 -9.90 -2.57 -2.16
N VAL A 144 -10.95 -1.80 -1.87
CA VAL A 144 -10.89 -0.75 -0.85
C VAL A 144 -10.61 -1.33 0.53
N VAL A 145 -11.30 -2.42 0.91
CA VAL A 145 -11.07 -3.08 2.20
C VAL A 145 -9.66 -3.65 2.30
N ALA A 146 -9.15 -4.25 1.22
CA ALA A 146 -7.80 -4.79 1.19
C ALA A 146 -6.75 -3.69 1.40
N VAL A 147 -6.85 -2.58 0.65
CA VAL A 147 -5.94 -1.43 0.78
C VAL A 147 -6.10 -0.77 2.16
N PHE A 148 -7.32 -0.63 2.67
CA PHE A 148 -7.55 -0.11 4.01
C PHE A 148 -6.86 -0.97 5.08
N LEU A 149 -7.07 -2.29 5.04
CA LEU A 149 -6.50 -3.22 6.01
C LEU A 149 -4.97 -3.30 5.96
N SER A 150 -4.35 -3.13 4.77
CA SER A 150 -2.89 -3.08 4.64
C SER A 150 -2.30 -1.76 5.11
N ASN A 151 -2.99 -0.66 4.90
CA ASN A 151 -2.54 0.67 5.27
C ASN A 151 -2.49 0.89 6.80
N VAL A 152 -3.38 0.25 7.58
CA VAL A 152 -3.35 0.36 9.05
C VAL A 152 -2.00 -0.09 9.64
N PRO A 153 -1.50 -1.33 9.38
CA PRO A 153 -0.21 -1.75 9.91
C PRO A 153 0.96 -0.93 9.36
N GLU A 154 0.88 -0.46 8.13
CA GLU A 154 1.93 0.36 7.52
C GLU A 154 2.07 1.70 8.24
N GLY A 155 0.98 2.43 8.42
CA GLY A 155 0.97 3.69 9.18
C GLY A 155 1.41 3.48 10.63
N MET A 156 0.94 2.39 11.26
CA MET A 156 1.26 2.06 12.64
C MET A 156 2.76 1.76 12.84
N SER A 157 3.34 0.90 12.01
CA SER A 157 4.74 0.53 12.13
C SER A 157 5.67 1.70 11.83
N SER A 158 5.42 2.41 10.75
CA SER A 158 6.23 3.55 10.35
C SER A 158 6.15 4.70 11.36
N ALA A 159 4.95 5.06 11.86
CA ALA A 159 4.80 6.11 12.86
C ALA A 159 5.46 5.76 14.21
N ALA A 160 5.41 4.49 14.62
CA ALA A 160 6.14 4.04 15.80
C ALA A 160 7.66 4.19 15.62
N GLY A 161 8.18 3.90 14.43
CA GLY A 161 9.58 4.13 14.06
C GLY A 161 9.93 5.62 14.04
N MET A 162 9.11 6.45 13.41
CA MET A 162 9.30 7.92 13.36
C MET A 162 9.34 8.53 14.77
N LYS A 163 8.44 8.11 15.67
CA LYS A 163 8.44 8.56 17.06
C LYS A 163 9.75 8.20 17.78
N ARG A 164 10.25 6.97 17.58
CA ARG A 164 11.53 6.54 18.16
C ARG A 164 12.73 7.29 17.60
N ALA A 165 12.66 7.71 16.32
CA ALA A 165 13.64 8.58 15.68
C ALA A 165 13.49 10.06 16.09
N GLY A 166 12.67 10.39 17.10
CA GLY A 166 12.52 11.74 17.63
C GLY A 166 11.62 12.67 16.81
N ARG A 167 10.88 12.15 15.80
CA ARG A 167 9.99 12.98 14.98
C ARG A 167 8.78 13.44 15.77
N SER A 168 8.39 14.72 15.61
CA SER A 168 7.23 15.32 16.28
C SER A 168 5.91 14.77 15.75
N ALA A 169 4.85 14.82 16.55
CA ALA A 169 3.50 14.46 16.12
C ALA A 169 3.06 15.26 14.88
N ALA A 170 3.30 16.58 14.87
CA ALA A 170 2.96 17.44 13.74
C ALA A 170 3.63 16.96 12.44
N TYR A 171 4.88 16.54 12.50
CA TYR A 171 5.61 15.98 11.35
C TYR A 171 4.97 14.66 10.89
N VAL A 172 4.75 13.71 11.80
CA VAL A 172 4.20 12.39 11.48
C VAL A 172 2.81 12.51 10.87
N PHE A 173 1.91 13.27 11.51
CA PHE A 173 0.54 13.45 11.00
C PHE A 173 0.46 14.36 9.78
N GLY A 174 1.41 15.29 9.60
CA GLY A 174 1.56 16.05 8.37
C GLY A 174 1.88 15.16 7.18
N ILE A 175 2.82 14.22 7.33
CA ILE A 175 3.17 13.24 6.28
C ILE A 175 1.98 12.33 6.00
N TRP A 176 1.44 11.62 6.98
CA TRP A 176 0.38 10.64 6.75
C TRP A 176 -0.94 11.29 6.29
N GLY A 177 -1.27 12.48 6.81
CA GLY A 177 -2.40 13.28 6.31
C GLY A 177 -2.21 13.72 4.86
N GLY A 178 -1.02 14.18 4.51
CA GLY A 178 -0.65 14.52 3.14
C GLY A 178 -0.76 13.32 2.19
N ILE A 179 -0.25 12.16 2.60
CA ILE A 179 -0.34 10.91 1.82
C ILE A 179 -1.80 10.49 1.66
N ALA A 180 -2.63 10.56 2.70
CA ALA A 180 -4.06 10.25 2.59
C ALA A 180 -4.78 11.15 1.55
N VAL A 181 -4.45 12.45 1.52
CA VAL A 181 -4.99 13.37 0.51
C VAL A 181 -4.48 12.99 -0.89
N ILE A 182 -3.19 12.70 -1.05
CA ILE A 182 -2.60 12.27 -2.32
C ILE A 182 -3.22 10.94 -2.76
N SER A 183 -3.52 10.01 -1.86
CA SER A 183 -4.25 8.77 -2.15
C SER A 183 -5.62 9.04 -2.74
N GLY A 184 -6.37 9.97 -2.17
CA GLY A 184 -7.65 10.41 -2.74
C GLY A 184 -7.51 11.00 -4.13
N ILE A 185 -6.52 11.87 -4.35
CA ILE A 185 -6.24 12.46 -5.66
C ILE A 185 -5.78 11.39 -6.66
N SER A 186 -4.93 10.45 -6.26
CA SER A 186 -4.44 9.36 -7.11
C SER A 186 -5.57 8.44 -7.56
N ALA A 187 -6.51 8.10 -6.67
CA ALA A 187 -7.68 7.30 -7.02
C ALA A 187 -8.63 8.06 -7.96
N LEU A 188 -8.87 9.35 -7.71
CA LEU A 188 -9.64 10.22 -8.58
C LEU A 188 -9.03 10.25 -9.99
N LEU A 189 -7.73 10.49 -10.09
CA LEU A 189 -7.00 10.51 -11.36
C LEU A 189 -6.98 9.12 -12.01
N GLY A 190 -6.84 8.06 -11.22
CA GLY A 190 -6.93 6.67 -11.68
C GLY A 190 -8.25 6.40 -12.42
N TYR A 191 -9.37 6.89 -11.91
CA TYR A 191 -10.63 6.81 -12.63
C TYR A 191 -10.71 7.80 -13.80
N ALA A 192 -10.51 9.11 -13.54
CA ALA A 192 -10.77 10.18 -14.48
C ALA A 192 -9.88 10.13 -15.74
N VAL A 193 -8.64 9.67 -15.59
CA VAL A 193 -7.69 9.56 -16.70
C VAL A 193 -7.90 8.25 -17.46
N PHE A 194 -7.93 7.11 -16.75
CA PHE A 194 -7.93 5.80 -17.40
C PHE A 194 -9.26 5.44 -18.06
N GLN A 195 -10.39 6.07 -17.72
CA GLN A 195 -11.66 5.89 -18.45
C GLN A 195 -11.59 6.25 -19.94
N HIS A 196 -10.58 6.98 -20.38
CA HIS A 196 -10.38 7.38 -21.76
C HIS A 196 -9.39 6.49 -22.53
N PHE A 197 -8.80 5.49 -21.86
CA PHE A 197 -7.82 4.58 -22.45
C PHE A 197 -8.43 3.24 -22.83
N SER A 198 -7.73 2.50 -23.69
CA SER A 198 -8.13 1.16 -24.08
C SER A 198 -7.97 0.16 -22.94
N ASP A 199 -8.73 -0.94 -23.01
CA ASP A 199 -8.63 -2.05 -22.04
C ASP A 199 -7.19 -2.58 -21.89
N GLN A 200 -6.39 -2.54 -22.96
CA GLN A 200 -4.99 -2.95 -22.92
C GLN A 200 -4.13 -2.02 -22.03
N VAL A 201 -4.35 -0.70 -22.10
CA VAL A 201 -3.65 0.27 -21.24
C VAL A 201 -4.09 0.13 -19.80
N ILE A 202 -5.40 -0.06 -19.58
CA ILE A 202 -5.95 -0.30 -18.23
C ILE A 202 -5.33 -1.57 -17.63
N ALA A 203 -5.32 -2.67 -18.39
CA ALA A 203 -4.71 -3.93 -17.99
C ALA A 203 -3.22 -3.79 -17.65
N ALA A 204 -2.47 -3.10 -18.50
CA ALA A 204 -1.05 -2.85 -18.26
C ALA A 204 -0.83 -2.03 -16.98
N THR A 205 -1.66 -1.01 -16.73
CA THR A 205 -1.59 -0.19 -15.51
C THR A 205 -1.89 -1.01 -14.26
N MET A 206 -2.95 -1.85 -14.29
CA MET A 206 -3.27 -2.76 -13.19
C MET A 206 -2.12 -3.73 -12.91
N ALA A 207 -1.54 -4.30 -13.97
CA ALA A 207 -0.42 -5.22 -13.85
C ALA A 207 0.85 -4.55 -13.30
N VAL A 208 1.17 -3.33 -13.75
CA VAL A 208 2.29 -2.52 -13.22
C VAL A 208 2.08 -2.24 -11.73
N ALA A 209 0.88 -1.84 -11.33
CA ALA A 209 0.57 -1.60 -9.92
C ALA A 209 0.70 -2.89 -9.09
N ALA A 210 0.17 -4.02 -9.59
CA ALA A 210 0.27 -5.31 -8.91
C ALA A 210 1.73 -5.75 -8.72
N GLY A 211 2.57 -5.58 -9.75
CA GLY A 211 4.01 -5.89 -9.68
C GLY A 211 4.75 -5.01 -8.67
N ALA A 212 4.45 -3.71 -8.65
CA ALA A 212 5.00 -2.78 -7.68
C ALA A 212 4.59 -3.13 -6.24
N ILE A 213 3.30 -3.45 -6.02
CA ILE A 213 2.77 -3.86 -4.71
C ILE A 213 3.44 -5.16 -4.24
N LEU A 214 3.59 -6.17 -5.11
CA LEU A 214 4.25 -7.41 -4.71
C LEU A 214 5.72 -7.19 -4.34
N ALA A 215 6.45 -6.38 -5.12
CA ALA A 215 7.83 -6.02 -4.79
C ALA A 215 7.91 -5.26 -3.46
N MET A 216 6.99 -4.31 -3.22
CA MET A 216 6.86 -3.61 -1.94
C MET A 216 6.67 -4.57 -0.77
N LEU A 217 5.74 -5.53 -0.89
CA LEU A 217 5.47 -6.52 0.16
C LEU A 217 6.72 -7.33 0.50
N ALA A 218 7.42 -7.82 -0.54
CA ALA A 218 8.62 -8.63 -0.37
C ALA A 218 9.79 -7.84 0.23
N ASP A 219 9.95 -6.58 -0.16
CA ASP A 219 11.10 -5.76 0.26
C ASP A 219 10.89 -5.06 1.61
N THR A 220 9.63 -4.79 2.00
CA THR A 220 9.34 -3.93 3.16
C THR A 220 8.44 -4.58 4.20
N MET A 221 7.23 -5.02 3.86
CA MET A 221 6.23 -5.47 4.83
C MET A 221 6.53 -6.86 5.41
N ILE A 222 6.83 -7.83 4.55
CA ILE A 222 7.12 -9.21 4.96
C ILE A 222 8.40 -9.28 5.83
N PRO A 223 9.50 -8.60 5.49
CA PRO A 223 10.67 -8.54 6.36
C PRO A 223 10.39 -7.96 7.75
N GLU A 224 9.59 -6.88 7.85
CA GLU A 224 9.20 -6.31 9.15
C GLU A 224 8.34 -7.29 9.94
N ALA A 225 7.38 -7.95 9.28
CA ALA A 225 6.53 -8.95 9.91
C ALA A 225 7.35 -10.13 10.46
N PHE A 226 8.28 -10.65 9.67
CA PHE A 226 9.09 -11.81 10.04
C PHE A 226 10.04 -11.51 11.19
N GLU A 227 10.61 -10.31 11.25
CA GLU A 227 11.63 -9.93 12.25
C GLU A 227 11.17 -10.08 13.71
N GLN A 228 9.86 -9.99 13.98
CA GLN A 228 9.31 -10.08 15.35
C GLN A 228 8.27 -11.19 15.55
N ALA A 229 7.56 -11.58 14.49
CA ALA A 229 6.57 -12.67 14.55
C ALA A 229 7.21 -14.05 14.28
N HIS A 230 8.44 -14.06 13.72
CA HIS A 230 9.22 -15.28 13.45
C HIS A 230 8.35 -16.42 12.87
N ASP A 231 8.26 -17.53 13.58
CA ASP A 231 7.59 -18.77 13.15
C ASP A 231 6.08 -18.61 12.86
N PHE A 232 5.43 -17.57 13.40
CA PHE A 232 4.01 -17.33 13.19
C PHE A 232 3.71 -16.37 12.05
N ALA A 233 4.71 -15.67 11.50
CA ALA A 233 4.50 -14.69 10.42
C ALA A 233 3.82 -15.34 9.21
N GLY A 234 4.28 -16.51 8.77
CA GLY A 234 3.70 -17.24 7.65
C GLY A 234 2.25 -17.65 7.89
N LEU A 235 1.92 -18.19 9.07
CA LEU A 235 0.55 -18.57 9.41
C LEU A 235 -0.40 -17.36 9.42
N ILE A 236 0.02 -16.25 10.02
CA ILE A 236 -0.77 -15.02 10.08
C ILE A 236 -0.96 -14.45 8.67
N THR A 237 0.07 -14.48 7.82
CA THR A 237 -0.04 -14.08 6.40
C THR A 237 -1.07 -14.92 5.66
N VAL A 238 -1.06 -16.25 5.84
CA VAL A 238 -2.06 -17.16 5.25
C VAL A 238 -3.47 -16.84 5.76
N MET A 239 -3.64 -16.52 7.04
CA MET A 239 -4.94 -16.09 7.59
C MET A 239 -5.43 -14.80 6.93
N GLY A 240 -4.56 -13.80 6.75
CA GLY A 240 -4.88 -12.56 6.04
C GLY A 240 -5.28 -12.82 4.58
N PHE A 241 -4.51 -13.67 3.89
CA PHE A 241 -4.83 -14.10 2.53
C PHE A 241 -6.21 -14.75 2.44
N LEU A 242 -6.51 -15.72 3.32
CA LEU A 242 -7.80 -16.41 3.33
C LEU A 242 -8.97 -15.48 3.65
N ALA A 243 -8.77 -14.51 4.54
CA ALA A 243 -9.81 -13.52 4.87
C ALA A 243 -10.17 -12.67 3.64
N ALA A 244 -9.18 -12.13 2.92
CA ALA A 244 -9.42 -11.37 1.70
C ALA A 244 -9.96 -12.25 0.56
N PHE A 245 -9.44 -13.46 0.40
CA PHE A 245 -9.97 -14.42 -0.58
C PHE A 245 -11.44 -14.75 -0.34
N ALA A 246 -11.82 -14.95 0.92
CA ALA A 246 -13.22 -15.16 1.27
C ALA A 246 -14.11 -13.95 0.92
N LEU A 247 -13.61 -12.72 1.18
CA LEU A 247 -14.32 -11.50 0.77
C LEU A 247 -14.50 -11.44 -0.75
N THR A 248 -13.46 -11.72 -1.53
CA THR A 248 -13.54 -11.76 -3.01
C THR A 248 -14.56 -12.81 -3.49
N LYS A 249 -14.63 -13.99 -2.85
CA LYS A 249 -15.53 -15.08 -3.28
C LYS A 249 -16.96 -14.94 -2.80
N LEU A 250 -17.19 -14.21 -1.72
CA LEU A 250 -18.54 -14.05 -1.13
C LEU A 250 -19.22 -12.74 -1.57
N PHE A 251 -18.44 -11.71 -1.92
CA PHE A 251 -18.95 -10.36 -2.18
C PHE A 251 -18.39 -9.71 -3.47
N GLY A 252 -17.52 -10.38 -4.20
CA GLY A 252 -16.93 -9.91 -5.47
C GLY A 252 -17.60 -10.47 -6.72
#